data_41f91d344521fdfdb0899fbd0ded2793
#
_entry.id   41f91d344521fdfdb0899fbd0ded2793
#
_cell.length_a   1.000
_cell.length_b   1.000
_cell.length_c   1.000
_cell.angle_alpha   90.00
_cell.angle_beta   90.00
_cell.angle_gamma   90.00
#
_symmetry.space_group_name_H-M   'P 1'
#
loop_
_entity.id
_entity.type
_entity.pdbx_description
1 polymer ?
#
loop_
_entity_poly.entity_id
_entity_poly.type
_entity_poly.pdbx_seq_one_letter_code
_entity_poly.pdbx_strand_id
1 'polypeptide(L)' 'MNSKTKYALCIENRDCDDLEKGKVYPVLPDEDAAREEYLRVVDESGEDYLYPASYFVPVELPQKAQEALSA' A
#
# COMPACT_ATOMS: atom_id res chain seq x y z
N MET A 1 3.00 -20.50 -0.11
CA MET A 1 2.82 -20.00 -0.35
C MET A 1 2.45 -18.98 -0.69
N ASN A 2 2.14 -18.68 -0.84
CA ASN A 2 1.91 -17.71 -1.46
C ASN A 2 1.90 -16.50 -0.83
N SER A 3 2.52 -15.53 -1.28
CA SER A 3 2.57 -14.25 -0.77
C SER A 3 1.25 -13.65 -0.72
N LYS A 4 0.94 -12.95 0.30
CA LYS A 4 -0.33 -12.29 0.45
C LYS A 4 -0.20 -10.79 0.35
N THR A 5 0.92 -10.31 -0.16
CA THR A 5 1.08 -8.88 -0.35
C THR A 5 0.02 -8.37 -1.30
N LYS A 6 -0.65 -7.33 -0.88
CA LYS A 6 -1.65 -6.66 -1.70
C LYS A 6 -1.13 -5.32 -2.12
N TYR A 7 -1.84 -4.69 -3.04
CA TYR A 7 -1.42 -3.40 -3.57
C TYR A 7 -2.59 -2.43 -3.52
N ALA A 8 -2.26 -1.15 -3.38
CA ALA A 8 -3.28 -0.12 -3.32
C ALA A 8 -2.77 1.12 -4.02
N LEU A 9 -3.69 1.81 -4.68
CA LEU A 9 -3.41 3.07 -5.37
C LEU A 9 -3.59 4.21 -4.38
N CYS A 10 -2.59 5.06 -4.28
CA CYS A 10 -2.68 6.22 -3.40
C CYS A 10 -3.52 7.30 -4.07
N ILE A 11 -4.61 7.70 -3.43
CA ILE A 11 -5.49 8.74 -3.95
C ILE A 11 -5.44 10.00 -3.09
N GLU A 12 -4.76 9.95 -1.95
CA GLU A 12 -4.62 11.10 -1.07
C GLU A 12 -3.28 10.99 -0.35
N ASN A 13 -2.54 12.09 -0.31
CA ASN A 13 -1.25 12.07 0.37
C ASN A 13 -1.07 13.28 1.29
N ARG A 14 -2.15 13.84 1.79
CA ARG A 14 -2.10 15.02 2.64
C ARG A 14 -1.20 14.76 3.84
N ASP A 15 -0.21 15.63 4.03
CA ASP A 15 0.73 15.57 5.15
C ASP A 15 1.58 14.30 5.16
N CYS A 16 1.71 13.62 4.01
CA CYS A 16 2.47 12.39 3.93
C CYS A 16 3.56 12.54 2.86
N ASP A 17 4.77 12.88 3.31
CA ASP A 17 5.87 13.15 2.39
C ASP A 17 6.32 11.91 1.64
N ASP A 18 6.10 10.73 2.21
CA ASP A 18 6.57 9.49 1.61
C ASP A 18 5.52 8.79 0.78
N LEU A 19 4.46 9.50 0.40
CA LEU A 19 3.44 8.99 -0.51
C LEU A 19 3.33 9.92 -1.71
N GLU A 20 3.15 9.33 -2.89
CA GLU A 20 2.83 10.10 -4.10
C GLU A 20 1.45 9.72 -4.56
N LYS A 21 0.63 10.73 -4.78
CA LYS A 21 -0.72 10.52 -5.28
C LYS A 21 -0.65 9.94 -6.70
N GLY A 22 -1.43 8.92 -6.95
CA GLY A 22 -1.42 8.27 -8.25
C GLY A 22 -0.46 7.11 -8.39
N LYS A 23 0.28 6.78 -7.33
CA LYS A 23 1.19 5.63 -7.37
C LYS A 23 0.59 4.46 -6.60
N VAL A 24 1.06 3.27 -6.96
CA VAL A 24 0.63 2.03 -6.32
C VAL A 24 1.70 1.58 -5.35
N TYR A 25 1.28 1.20 -4.15
CA TYR A 25 2.19 0.77 -3.09
C TYR A 25 1.82 -0.61 -2.57
N PRO A 26 2.80 -1.40 -2.12
CA PRO A 26 2.50 -2.66 -1.46
C PRO A 26 1.83 -2.42 -0.11
N VAL A 27 0.86 -3.28 0.21
CA VAL A 27 0.17 -3.24 1.48
C VAL A 27 0.40 -4.57 2.18
N LEU A 28 0.91 -4.52 3.41
CA LEU A 28 1.18 -5.72 4.18
C LEU A 28 -0.03 -6.09 5.01
N PRO A 29 -0.29 -7.38 5.22
CA PRO A 29 -1.42 -7.79 6.04
C PRO A 29 -1.25 -7.29 7.47
N ASP A 30 -2.30 -6.68 8.02
CA ASP A 30 -2.29 -6.22 9.40
C ASP A 30 -3.74 -6.08 9.83
N GLU A 31 -4.25 -7.12 10.49
CA GLU A 31 -5.66 -7.14 10.86
C GLU A 31 -5.99 -6.10 11.92
N ASP A 32 -5.04 -5.83 12.82
CA ASP A 32 -5.29 -4.80 13.84
C ASP A 32 -5.41 -3.43 13.20
N ALA A 33 -4.55 -3.14 12.23
CA ALA A 33 -4.64 -1.87 11.52
C ALA A 33 -5.97 -1.77 10.77
N ALA A 34 -6.37 -2.87 10.12
CA ALA A 34 -7.62 -2.87 9.36
C ALA A 34 -8.82 -2.58 10.25
N ARG A 35 -8.82 -3.10 11.47
CA ARG A 35 -9.92 -2.84 12.40
C ARG A 35 -10.02 -1.36 12.76
N GLU A 36 -8.92 -0.64 12.71
CA GLU A 36 -8.89 0.78 12.98
C GLU A 36 -8.97 1.62 11.72
N GLU A 37 -9.25 0.96 10.58
CA GLU A 37 -9.36 1.63 9.27
C GLU A 37 -8.04 2.25 8.83
N TYR A 38 -6.96 1.55 9.13
CA TYR A 38 -5.62 1.90 8.65
C TYR A 38 -5.07 0.76 7.82
N LEU A 39 -4.13 1.10 6.95
CA LEU A 39 -3.38 0.10 6.16
C LEU A 39 -1.91 0.22 6.51
N ARG A 40 -1.22 -0.92 6.51
CA ARG A 40 0.23 -0.93 6.66
C ARG A 40 0.82 -0.92 5.26
N VAL A 41 1.40 0.20 4.88
CA VAL A 41 1.83 0.46 3.51
C VAL A 41 3.34 0.62 3.47
N VAL A 42 3.99 -0.02 2.49
CA VAL A 42 5.42 0.20 2.24
C VAL A 42 5.51 1.43 1.36
N ASP A 43 6.00 2.54 1.92
CA ASP A 43 5.97 3.83 1.24
C ASP A 43 7.27 4.12 0.51
N GLU A 44 7.47 5.38 0.09
CA GLU A 44 8.65 5.74 -0.70
C GLU A 44 9.95 5.58 0.08
N SER A 45 9.88 5.55 1.39
CA SER A 45 11.09 5.33 2.20
C SER A 45 11.56 3.89 2.17
N GLY A 46 10.72 2.98 1.68
CA GLY A 46 11.01 1.56 1.69
C GLY A 46 10.65 0.88 2.99
N GLU A 47 10.13 1.61 3.95
CA GLU A 47 9.68 1.05 5.22
C GLU A 47 8.16 1.08 5.29
N ASP A 48 7.61 0.29 6.19
CA ASP A 48 6.16 0.21 6.30
C ASP A 48 5.67 1.06 7.46
N TYR A 49 4.60 1.80 7.21
CA TYR A 49 3.96 2.63 8.20
C TYR A 49 2.45 2.51 8.04
N LEU A 50 1.72 2.91 9.07
CA LEU A 50 0.27 2.91 9.04
C LEU A 50 -0.23 4.22 8.44
N TYR A 51 -1.14 4.10 7.49
CA TYR A 51 -1.77 5.24 6.85
C TYR A 51 -3.29 5.04 6.84
N PRO A 52 -4.06 6.13 6.83
CA PRO A 52 -5.52 5.97 6.78
C PRO A 52 -5.92 5.18 5.53
N ALA A 53 -6.79 4.19 5.72
CA ALA A 53 -7.24 3.37 4.60
C ALA A 53 -7.93 4.22 3.53
N SER A 54 -8.54 5.33 3.92
CA SER A 54 -9.23 6.21 2.99
C SER A 54 -8.27 6.88 1.99
N TYR A 55 -6.97 6.84 2.25
CA TYR A 55 -5.99 7.41 1.32
C TYR A 55 -5.72 6.49 0.13
N PHE A 56 -6.30 5.29 0.12
CA PHE A 56 -5.94 4.27 -0.85
C PHE A 56 -7.16 3.58 -1.41
N VAL A 57 -7.00 3.06 -2.63
CA VAL A 57 -7.99 2.20 -3.25
C VAL A 57 -7.30 0.87 -3.55
N PRO A 58 -7.84 -0.26 -3.06
CA PRO A 58 -7.22 -1.55 -3.37
C PRO A 58 -7.23 -1.81 -4.88
N VAL A 59 -6.13 -2.37 -5.38
CA VAL A 59 -6.04 -2.72 -6.78
C VAL A 59 -5.53 -4.15 -6.90
N GLU A 60 -5.95 -4.82 -7.97
CA GLU A 60 -5.43 -6.14 -8.29
C GLU A 60 -4.50 -5.99 -9.46
N LEU A 61 -3.30 -6.55 -9.34
CA LEU A 61 -2.28 -6.42 -10.36
C LEU A 61 -1.97 -7.77 -10.96
N PRO A 62 -1.79 -7.84 -12.27
CA PRO A 62 -1.25 -9.05 -12.89
C PRO A 62 0.12 -9.37 -12.33
N GLN A 63 0.51 -10.63 -12.44
CA GLN A 63 1.78 -11.09 -11.89
C GLN A 63 2.96 -10.26 -12.37
N LYS A 64 2.98 -9.93 -13.65
CA LYS A 64 4.10 -9.17 -14.19
C LYS A 64 4.19 -7.79 -13.61
N ALA A 65 3.05 -7.17 -13.33
CA ALA A 65 3.06 -5.85 -12.71
C ALA A 65 3.57 -5.94 -11.27
N GLN A 66 3.18 -6.99 -10.55
CA GLN A 66 3.68 -7.19 -9.20
C GLN A 66 5.19 -7.37 -9.19
N GLU A 67 5.70 -8.14 -10.14
CA GLU A 67 7.15 -8.36 -10.24
C GLU A 67 7.88 -7.07 -10.53
N ALA A 68 7.33 -6.23 -11.39
CA ALA A 68 7.95 -4.95 -11.71
C ALA A 68 8.02 -4.04 -10.49
N LEU A 69 6.98 -4.05 -9.65
CA LEU A 69 6.96 -3.21 -8.47
C LEU A 69 7.88 -3.75 -7.38
N SER A 70 8.21 -5.02 -7.41
CA SER A 70 9.06 -5.65 -6.40
C SER A 70 10.53 -5.63 -6.78
N ALA A 71 10.83 -5.30 -8.01
CA ALA A 71 12.19 -5.40 -8.53
C ALA A 71 13.11 -4.34 -7.94
#